data_c486f43b2677d6e16be56ee9092aa2f3
#
_entry.id   c486f43b2677d6e16be56ee9092aa2f3
#
_cell.length_a   1.000
_cell.length_b   1.000
_cell.length_c   1.000
_cell.angle_alpha   90.00
_cell.angle_beta   90.00
_cell.angle_gamma   90.00
#
_symmetry.space_group_name_H-M   'P 1'
#
loop_
_entity.id
_entity.type
_entity.pdbx_description
1 polymer ?
#
loop_
_entity_poly.entity_id
_entity_poly.type
_entity_poly.pdbx_seq_one_letter_code
_entity_poly.pdbx_strand_id
1 'polypeptide(L)'
;MGIYILYVCASENDRLQQLDFIILGGGASGLQLAHRLSKSDACKASSILILESDQHKANDRTWCFWETGEGEWDDLLQNQWSKVQFKSQSIDKTIDLGDTSYKMLRSKPYYDLLHKNIAQNKSIQNKYERCTGFSDKGSHVIVNTEQNTYQCSTLFNSIFDWNILRQQLQYPVLQQHFLGWYIKTPTPVFDVQKAVFMDFTVPQKQETRFMYVLPFTKTDALIEYTLFSEKLLDKSEYESAIRDYLKEKNINDYELVEVEQGSIPMCSYPFWKHNTKNVHFIGSAGGWTKASTGFTFKNINRKTIALVDHISANKPLSRFAKKNRFWWYDLLFLDVLSKHNHMGAQLFSGMFGKNSPKRIFRFLDEQSHFFQEILIMRSFPTLLFVKQFFKRLFGTHH
;
A
#
# COMPACT_ATOMS: atom_id res chain seq x y z
N MET A 1 69.80 -9.51 10.95
CA MET A 1 68.43 -10.02 11.16
C MET A 1 67.49 -8.96 10.59
N GLY A 2 67.19 -9.07 9.31
CA GLY A 2 66.41 -8.06 8.59
C GLY A 2 64.94 -8.42 8.60
N ILE A 3 64.11 -7.48 9.06
CA ILE A 3 62.66 -7.60 9.08
C ILE A 3 62.16 -7.17 7.71
N TYR A 4 61.71 -8.14 6.90
CA TYR A 4 60.96 -7.86 5.66
C TYR A 4 59.54 -7.51 6.04
N ILE A 5 59.18 -6.23 5.84
CA ILE A 5 57.79 -5.79 5.90
C ILE A 5 57.21 -6.10 4.51
N LEU A 6 56.38 -7.12 4.42
CA LEU A 6 55.54 -7.40 3.27
C LEU A 6 54.46 -6.31 3.19
N TYR A 7 54.64 -5.35 2.30
CA TYR A 7 53.57 -4.51 1.80
C TYR A 7 52.65 -5.40 0.94
N VAL A 8 51.52 -5.80 1.47
CA VAL A 8 50.44 -6.31 0.65
C VAL A 8 49.89 -5.12 -0.10
N CYS A 9 50.26 -4.98 -1.37
CA CYS A 9 49.58 -4.12 -2.32
C CYS A 9 48.16 -4.66 -2.44
N ALA A 10 47.18 -3.93 -1.84
CA ALA A 10 45.79 -4.07 -2.19
C ALA A 10 45.69 -3.76 -3.72
N SER A 11 45.29 -4.72 -4.52
CA SER A 11 45.14 -4.59 -5.95
C SER A 11 44.18 -3.45 -6.26
N GLU A 12 44.68 -2.45 -6.95
CA GLU A 12 43.92 -1.43 -7.64
C GLU A 12 42.96 -2.10 -8.62
N ASN A 13 41.73 -1.60 -8.63
CA ASN A 13 40.67 -1.81 -9.61
C ASN A 13 39.58 -2.86 -9.30
N ASP A 14 39.01 -2.85 -8.12
CA ASP A 14 37.56 -3.07 -8.04
C ASP A 14 36.84 -1.73 -8.27
N ARG A 15 36.80 -1.25 -9.52
CA ARG A 15 35.88 -0.19 -9.93
C ARG A 15 34.49 -0.76 -9.75
N LEU A 16 33.78 -0.30 -8.71
CA LEU A 16 32.39 -0.64 -8.50
C LEU A 16 31.64 -0.45 -9.81
N GLN A 17 30.92 -1.49 -10.26
CA GLN A 17 30.12 -1.39 -11.47
C GLN A 17 29.14 -0.22 -11.35
N GLN A 18 29.26 0.75 -12.24
CA GLN A 18 28.35 1.88 -12.32
C GLN A 18 27.05 1.42 -12.95
N LEU A 19 25.95 1.48 -12.19
CA LEU A 19 24.59 1.18 -12.65
C LEU A 19 23.82 2.48 -12.87
N ASP A 20 22.86 2.45 -13.79
CA ASP A 20 21.94 3.59 -13.95
C ASP A 20 20.97 3.65 -12.79
N PHE A 21 20.38 2.51 -12.46
CA PHE A 21 19.39 2.40 -11.40
C PHE A 21 19.66 1.24 -10.44
N ILE A 22 19.46 1.50 -9.15
CA ILE A 22 19.25 0.44 -8.14
C ILE A 22 17.85 0.59 -7.58
N ILE A 23 17.13 -0.52 -7.42
CA ILE A 23 15.81 -0.58 -6.82
C ILE A 23 15.92 -1.45 -5.57
N LEU A 24 15.69 -0.84 -4.39
CA LEU A 24 15.64 -1.56 -3.12
C LEU A 24 14.21 -2.04 -2.85
N GLY A 25 14.08 -3.36 -2.69
CA GLY A 25 12.83 -4.06 -2.45
C GLY A 25 12.15 -4.56 -3.73
N GLY A 26 12.06 -5.88 -3.86
CA GLY A 26 11.35 -6.62 -4.91
C GLY A 26 9.86 -6.84 -4.58
N GLY A 27 9.20 -5.85 -3.96
CA GLY A 27 7.76 -5.84 -3.76
C GLY A 27 7.02 -5.23 -4.96
N ALA A 28 5.70 -4.99 -4.81
CA ALA A 28 4.87 -4.48 -5.90
C ALA A 28 5.42 -3.22 -6.58
N SER A 29 5.87 -2.23 -5.81
CA SER A 29 6.37 -0.97 -6.37
C SER A 29 7.73 -1.12 -7.06
N GLY A 30 8.65 -1.89 -6.49
CA GLY A 30 9.97 -2.09 -7.08
C GLY A 30 9.92 -2.92 -8.36
N LEU A 31 9.25 -4.06 -8.35
CA LEU A 31 9.10 -4.92 -9.53
C LEU A 31 8.30 -4.22 -10.63
N GLN A 32 7.23 -3.51 -10.30
CA GLN A 32 6.45 -2.79 -11.31
C GLN A 32 7.24 -1.64 -11.93
N LEU A 33 8.04 -0.92 -11.13
CA LEU A 33 8.93 0.12 -11.65
C LEU A 33 9.97 -0.49 -12.61
N ALA A 34 10.66 -1.56 -12.22
CA ALA A 34 11.64 -2.26 -13.07
C ALA A 34 11.01 -2.74 -14.39
N HIS A 35 9.82 -3.36 -14.30
CA HIS A 35 9.07 -3.80 -15.47
C HIS A 35 8.73 -2.65 -16.43
N ARG A 36 8.27 -1.51 -15.91
CA ARG A 36 7.95 -0.35 -16.75
C ARG A 36 9.17 0.33 -17.34
N LEU A 37 10.27 0.42 -16.58
CA LEU A 37 11.55 0.90 -17.09
C LEU A 37 12.07 0.02 -18.24
N SER A 38 11.92 -1.31 -18.12
CA SER A 38 12.33 -2.26 -19.16
C SER A 38 11.55 -2.12 -20.47
N LYS A 39 10.34 -1.58 -20.42
CA LYS A 39 9.47 -1.36 -21.58
C LYS A 39 9.54 0.05 -22.15
N SER A 40 10.11 1.01 -21.41
CA SER A 40 10.25 2.39 -21.87
C SER A 40 11.39 2.52 -22.87
N ASP A 41 11.14 3.07 -24.05
CA ASP A 41 12.18 3.27 -25.08
C ASP A 41 13.35 4.13 -24.56
N ALA A 42 13.08 5.08 -23.67
CA ALA A 42 14.11 5.92 -23.06
C ALA A 42 14.96 5.19 -22.02
N CYS A 43 14.45 4.09 -21.41
CA CYS A 43 15.10 3.44 -20.28
C CYS A 43 15.42 1.95 -20.50
N LYS A 44 14.94 1.32 -21.57
CA LYS A 44 15.05 -0.13 -21.79
C LYS A 44 16.50 -0.65 -21.88
N ALA A 45 17.45 0.22 -22.19
CA ALA A 45 18.87 -0.08 -22.23
C ALA A 45 19.60 0.23 -20.92
N SER A 46 18.92 0.84 -19.94
CA SER A 46 19.50 1.19 -18.65
C SER A 46 19.87 -0.05 -17.85
N SER A 47 21.02 -0.01 -17.21
CA SER A 47 21.48 -1.05 -16.28
C SER A 47 20.74 -0.92 -14.95
N ILE A 48 19.95 -1.93 -14.59
CA ILE A 48 19.09 -1.94 -13.40
C ILE A 48 19.48 -3.11 -12.50
N LEU A 49 19.67 -2.84 -11.22
CA LEU A 49 19.83 -3.87 -10.20
C LEU A 49 18.66 -3.78 -9.20
N ILE A 50 17.94 -4.88 -9.04
CA ILE A 50 16.92 -5.04 -7.99
C ILE A 50 17.58 -5.80 -6.84
N LEU A 51 17.53 -5.23 -5.63
CA LEU A 51 18.00 -5.85 -4.40
C LEU A 51 16.80 -6.19 -3.51
N GLU A 52 16.61 -7.47 -3.22
CA GLU A 52 15.54 -8.01 -2.37
C GLU A 52 16.14 -8.91 -1.30
N SER A 53 15.66 -8.81 -0.07
CA SER A 53 16.17 -9.63 1.03
C SER A 53 15.51 -11.01 1.11
N ASP A 54 14.31 -11.16 0.56
CA ASP A 54 13.53 -12.40 0.62
C ASP A 54 13.51 -13.11 -0.73
N GLN A 55 14.16 -14.28 -0.78
CA GLN A 55 14.21 -15.12 -1.98
C GLN A 55 12.91 -15.91 -2.21
N HIS A 56 12.11 -16.12 -1.15
CA HIS A 56 10.99 -17.05 -1.16
C HIS A 56 9.63 -16.36 -0.98
N LYS A 57 9.47 -15.17 -1.57
CA LYS A 57 8.18 -14.46 -1.51
C LYS A 57 7.03 -15.34 -2.01
N ALA A 58 6.11 -15.60 -1.11
CA ALA A 58 4.86 -16.31 -1.38
C ALA A 58 3.70 -15.31 -1.61
N ASN A 59 2.49 -15.71 -1.27
CA ASN A 59 1.34 -14.81 -1.21
C ASN A 59 1.38 -13.95 0.07
N ASP A 60 2.36 -13.03 0.14
CA ASP A 60 2.56 -12.16 1.29
C ASP A 60 1.59 -10.98 1.34
N ARG A 61 0.83 -10.76 0.27
CA ARG A 61 -0.16 -9.67 0.14
C ARG A 61 -1.36 -10.10 -0.69
N THR A 62 -2.51 -9.57 -0.28
CA THR A 62 -3.75 -9.54 -1.06
C THR A 62 -4.09 -8.07 -1.32
N TRP A 63 -4.25 -7.70 -2.58
CA TRP A 63 -4.65 -6.36 -2.95
C TRP A 63 -6.07 -6.35 -3.47
N CYS A 64 -6.91 -5.56 -2.82
CA CYS A 64 -8.24 -5.24 -3.30
C CYS A 64 -8.28 -3.80 -3.78
N PHE A 65 -8.92 -3.58 -4.92
CA PHE A 65 -9.06 -2.27 -5.53
C PHE A 65 -10.29 -2.23 -6.45
N TRP A 66 -10.76 -1.04 -6.75
CA TRP A 66 -11.83 -0.84 -7.73
C TRP A 66 -11.24 -0.29 -9.03
N GLU A 67 -11.81 -0.72 -10.15
CA GLU A 67 -11.40 -0.28 -11.47
C GLU A 67 -12.59 -0.27 -12.43
N THR A 68 -12.63 0.73 -13.31
CA THR A 68 -13.67 0.85 -14.34
C THR A 68 -13.21 0.18 -15.62
N GLY A 69 -14.03 -0.73 -16.15
CA GLY A 69 -13.69 -1.51 -17.35
C GLY A 69 -12.57 -2.53 -17.14
N GLU A 70 -11.90 -2.87 -18.25
CA GLU A 70 -10.76 -3.79 -18.24
C GLU A 70 -9.51 -3.09 -17.72
N GLY A 71 -8.70 -3.84 -16.95
CA GLY A 71 -7.47 -3.37 -16.33
C GLY A 71 -6.24 -4.15 -16.79
N GLU A 72 -5.06 -3.58 -16.56
CA GLU A 72 -3.77 -4.16 -16.94
C GLU A 72 -3.51 -5.54 -16.32
N TRP A 73 -4.14 -5.82 -15.17
CA TRP A 73 -3.85 -7.02 -14.37
C TRP A 73 -5.04 -8.00 -14.30
N ASP A 74 -6.03 -7.86 -15.18
CA ASP A 74 -7.27 -8.63 -15.10
C ASP A 74 -7.05 -10.14 -15.28
N ASP A 75 -6.07 -10.55 -16.08
CA ASP A 75 -5.69 -11.96 -16.25
C ASP A 75 -5.10 -12.62 -14.98
N LEU A 76 -4.76 -11.83 -13.97
CA LEU A 76 -4.19 -12.32 -12.71
C LEU A 76 -5.17 -12.25 -11.54
N LEU A 77 -6.39 -11.76 -11.76
CA LEU A 77 -7.35 -11.58 -10.67
C LEU A 77 -7.74 -12.93 -10.06
N GLN A 78 -7.71 -12.98 -8.73
CA GLN A 78 -8.30 -14.09 -7.98
C GLN A 78 -9.82 -14.06 -8.11
N ASN A 79 -10.42 -12.88 -8.03
CA ASN A 79 -11.85 -12.65 -8.19
C ASN A 79 -12.17 -11.18 -8.45
N GLN A 80 -13.41 -10.91 -8.90
CA GLN A 80 -13.96 -9.57 -9.04
C GLN A 80 -15.46 -9.57 -8.78
N TRP A 81 -15.98 -8.44 -8.26
CA TRP A 81 -17.38 -8.27 -7.93
C TRP A 81 -17.92 -6.96 -8.52
N SER A 82 -19.09 -7.04 -9.14
CA SER A 82 -19.85 -5.87 -9.62
C SER A 82 -20.70 -5.23 -8.52
N LYS A 83 -20.85 -5.90 -7.37
CA LYS A 83 -21.61 -5.42 -6.22
C LYS A 83 -20.79 -5.53 -4.95
N VAL A 84 -20.92 -4.54 -4.07
CA VAL A 84 -20.35 -4.59 -2.73
C VAL A 84 -21.42 -4.28 -1.70
N GLN A 85 -21.28 -4.85 -0.51
CA GLN A 85 -22.15 -4.57 0.62
C GLN A 85 -21.43 -3.71 1.65
N PHE A 86 -22.07 -2.66 2.08
CA PHE A 86 -21.64 -1.83 3.22
C PHE A 86 -22.66 -1.99 4.35
N LYS A 87 -22.19 -2.31 5.55
CA LYS A 87 -23.03 -2.49 6.74
C LYS A 87 -22.52 -1.68 7.92
N SER A 88 -23.49 -1.14 8.68
CA SER A 88 -23.27 -0.54 9.98
C SER A 88 -24.56 -0.68 10.80
N GLN A 89 -24.57 -0.18 12.04
CA GLN A 89 -25.78 -0.16 12.87
C GLN A 89 -26.96 0.60 12.22
N SER A 90 -26.67 1.56 11.33
CA SER A 90 -27.68 2.43 10.71
C SER A 90 -27.90 2.16 9.21
N ILE A 91 -27.06 1.37 8.58
CA ILE A 91 -27.10 1.13 7.13
C ILE A 91 -26.78 -0.33 6.84
N ASP A 92 -27.63 -0.97 6.04
CA ASP A 92 -27.33 -2.21 5.33
C ASP A 92 -27.64 -1.98 3.84
N LYS A 93 -26.61 -1.80 3.04
CA LYS A 93 -26.76 -1.39 1.65
C LYS A 93 -25.91 -2.24 0.72
N THR A 94 -26.58 -2.92 -0.21
CA THR A 94 -25.88 -3.48 -1.39
C THR A 94 -25.74 -2.36 -2.42
N ILE A 95 -24.53 -2.17 -2.88
CA ILE A 95 -24.11 -1.11 -3.78
C ILE A 95 -23.76 -1.75 -5.11
N ASP A 96 -24.49 -1.44 -6.17
CA ASP A 96 -24.14 -1.77 -7.52
C ASP A 96 -23.06 -0.78 -8.01
N LEU A 97 -21.94 -1.31 -8.50
CA LEU A 97 -20.79 -0.51 -8.93
C LEU A 97 -20.90 -0.04 -10.38
N GLY A 98 -21.91 -0.52 -11.13
CA GLY A 98 -22.12 -0.16 -12.53
C GLY A 98 -21.00 -0.66 -13.44
N ASP A 99 -20.31 0.27 -14.10
CA ASP A 99 -19.16 0.02 -14.98
C ASP A 99 -17.83 -0.26 -14.22
N THR A 100 -17.87 -0.21 -12.91
CA THR A 100 -16.73 -0.44 -12.04
C THR A 100 -16.82 -1.83 -11.41
N SER A 101 -15.70 -2.49 -11.21
CA SER A 101 -15.58 -3.74 -10.46
C SER A 101 -14.69 -3.56 -9.24
N TYR A 102 -15.02 -4.24 -8.14
CA TYR A 102 -14.11 -4.43 -7.02
C TYR A 102 -13.30 -5.69 -7.30
N LYS A 103 -12.00 -5.55 -7.45
CA LYS A 103 -11.08 -6.57 -7.93
C LYS A 103 -10.15 -7.03 -6.82
N MET A 104 -9.81 -8.31 -6.81
CA MET A 104 -8.86 -8.92 -5.87
C MET A 104 -7.72 -9.59 -6.60
N LEU A 105 -6.50 -9.26 -6.21
CA LEU A 105 -5.27 -9.78 -6.78
C LEU A 105 -4.37 -10.33 -5.67
N ARG A 106 -3.88 -11.57 -5.84
CA ARG A 106 -2.88 -12.19 -4.96
C ARG A 106 -1.46 -11.82 -5.41
N SER A 107 -0.55 -11.65 -4.44
CA SER A 107 0.81 -11.16 -4.74
C SER A 107 1.66 -12.15 -5.52
N LYS A 108 1.56 -13.44 -5.26
CA LYS A 108 2.44 -14.43 -5.94
C LYS A 108 2.27 -14.48 -7.46
N PRO A 109 1.08 -14.65 -8.05
CA PRO A 109 0.90 -14.62 -9.50
C PRO A 109 1.41 -13.32 -10.13
N TYR A 110 1.22 -12.20 -9.43
CA TYR A 110 1.70 -10.89 -9.86
C TYR A 110 3.22 -10.80 -9.87
N TYR A 111 3.89 -11.25 -8.79
CA TYR A 111 5.35 -11.29 -8.73
C TYR A 111 5.93 -12.23 -9.78
N ASP A 112 5.37 -13.42 -9.94
CA ASP A 112 5.83 -14.40 -10.92
C ASP A 112 5.79 -13.83 -12.36
N LEU A 113 4.70 -13.14 -12.72
CA LEU A 113 4.56 -12.49 -14.03
C LEU A 113 5.61 -11.39 -14.21
N LEU A 114 5.79 -10.52 -13.21
CA LEU A 114 6.76 -9.44 -13.30
C LEU A 114 8.20 -9.96 -13.38
N HIS A 115 8.57 -10.95 -12.57
CA HIS A 115 9.89 -11.60 -12.66
C HIS A 115 10.12 -12.23 -14.03
N LYS A 116 9.12 -12.96 -14.58
CA LYS A 116 9.21 -13.52 -15.94
C LYS A 116 9.44 -12.43 -16.99
N ASN A 117 8.74 -11.31 -16.91
CA ASN A 117 8.85 -10.21 -17.85
C ASN A 117 10.21 -9.49 -17.73
N ILE A 118 10.66 -9.24 -16.50
CA ILE A 118 11.94 -8.57 -16.21
C ILE A 118 13.11 -9.42 -16.67
N ALA A 119 13.07 -10.75 -16.48
CA ALA A 119 14.13 -11.67 -16.88
C ALA A 119 14.39 -11.71 -18.40
N GLN A 120 13.47 -11.22 -19.22
CA GLN A 120 13.65 -11.09 -20.66
C GLN A 120 14.60 -9.93 -21.03
N ASN A 121 14.83 -8.99 -20.13
CA ASN A 121 15.74 -7.85 -20.35
C ASN A 121 17.09 -8.11 -19.68
N LYS A 122 18.13 -8.35 -20.51
CA LYS A 122 19.49 -8.64 -20.03
C LYS A 122 20.16 -7.49 -19.26
N SER A 123 19.63 -6.27 -19.37
CA SER A 123 20.14 -5.10 -18.62
C SER A 123 19.64 -5.05 -17.18
N ILE A 124 18.71 -5.95 -16.79
CA ILE A 124 18.16 -6.00 -15.44
C ILE A 124 18.67 -7.23 -14.71
N GLN A 125 19.26 -6.99 -13.55
CA GLN A 125 19.72 -8.03 -12.64
C GLN A 125 18.83 -8.03 -11.40
N ASN A 126 18.48 -9.21 -10.90
CA ASN A 126 17.82 -9.38 -9.61
C ASN A 126 18.78 -10.15 -8.67
N LYS A 127 19.07 -9.58 -7.50
CA LYS A 127 19.90 -10.21 -6.48
C LYS A 127 19.20 -10.26 -5.15
N TYR A 128 19.36 -11.40 -4.48
CA TYR A 128 18.78 -11.62 -3.15
C TYR A 128 19.83 -11.27 -2.09
N GLU A 129 19.88 -9.99 -1.78
CA GLU A 129 20.81 -9.41 -0.80
C GLU A 129 20.09 -8.40 0.08
N ARG A 130 20.35 -8.44 1.37
CA ARG A 130 19.83 -7.46 2.32
C ARG A 130 20.64 -6.17 2.26
N CYS A 131 19.99 -5.08 1.90
CA CYS A 131 20.58 -3.74 2.00
C CYS A 131 20.80 -3.36 3.47
N THR A 132 22.02 -2.94 3.80
CA THR A 132 22.41 -2.48 5.14
C THR A 132 22.47 -0.95 5.24
N GLY A 133 22.51 -0.27 4.10
CA GLY A 133 22.51 1.18 4.04
C GLY A 133 22.85 1.73 2.67
N PHE A 134 22.64 3.02 2.49
CA PHE A 134 23.01 3.74 1.27
C PHE A 134 23.41 5.19 1.61
N SER A 135 24.15 5.81 0.69
CA SER A 135 24.61 7.19 0.86
C SER A 135 24.67 7.91 -0.48
N ASP A 136 23.97 9.03 -0.58
CA ASP A 136 24.03 9.94 -1.73
C ASP A 136 25.30 10.80 -1.66
N LYS A 137 26.17 10.65 -2.65
CA LYS A 137 27.43 11.41 -2.79
C LYS A 137 27.28 12.64 -3.66
N GLY A 138 26.05 13.00 -4.08
CA GLY A 138 25.76 14.13 -4.96
C GLY A 138 25.93 13.82 -6.46
N SER A 139 26.95 13.09 -6.86
CA SER A 139 27.15 12.61 -8.25
C SER A 139 26.65 11.21 -8.48
N HIS A 140 26.58 10.37 -7.45
CA HIS A 140 26.15 8.97 -7.48
C HIS A 140 25.69 8.52 -6.10
N VAL A 141 25.08 7.36 -6.01
CA VAL A 141 24.68 6.72 -4.75
C VAL A 141 25.49 5.45 -4.54
N ILE A 142 26.03 5.29 -3.33
CA ILE A 142 26.62 4.03 -2.88
C ILE A 142 25.57 3.27 -2.08
N VAL A 143 25.41 1.98 -2.40
CA VAL A 143 24.49 1.05 -1.73
C VAL A 143 25.29 -0.12 -1.17
N ASN A 144 25.18 -0.35 0.13
CA ASN A 144 25.84 -1.46 0.82
C ASN A 144 24.82 -2.55 1.13
N THR A 145 25.20 -3.79 0.91
CA THR A 145 24.49 -4.99 1.33
C THR A 145 25.33 -5.77 2.34
N GLU A 146 24.84 -6.88 2.85
CA GLU A 146 25.60 -7.79 3.72
C GLU A 146 26.78 -8.44 2.95
N GLN A 147 26.72 -8.52 1.61
CA GLN A 147 27.72 -9.22 0.80
C GLN A 147 28.55 -8.27 -0.07
N ASN A 148 27.96 -7.18 -0.58
CA ASN A 148 28.58 -6.38 -1.64
C ASN A 148 28.34 -4.87 -1.44
N THR A 149 29.10 -4.08 -2.20
CA THR A 149 28.87 -2.64 -2.37
C THR A 149 28.60 -2.35 -3.84
N TYR A 150 27.59 -1.54 -4.11
CA TYR A 150 27.15 -1.16 -5.45
C TYR A 150 27.15 0.36 -5.60
N GLN A 151 27.24 0.82 -6.84
CA GLN A 151 27.15 2.23 -7.19
C GLN A 151 26.11 2.46 -8.29
N CYS A 152 25.29 3.50 -8.15
CA CYS A 152 24.32 3.86 -9.20
C CYS A 152 24.17 5.37 -9.35
N SER A 153 23.60 5.77 -10.49
CA SER A 153 23.22 7.16 -10.74
C SER A 153 21.99 7.56 -9.94
N THR A 154 21.01 6.64 -9.85
CA THR A 154 19.76 6.87 -9.12
C THR A 154 19.33 5.63 -8.34
N LEU A 155 18.93 5.85 -7.10
CA LEU A 155 18.39 4.84 -6.19
C LEU A 155 16.88 5.04 -6.02
N PHE A 156 16.09 3.98 -6.25
CA PHE A 156 14.68 3.91 -5.87
C PHE A 156 14.52 3.00 -4.65
N ASN A 157 14.06 3.55 -3.53
CA ASN A 157 13.90 2.81 -2.28
C ASN A 157 12.42 2.54 -1.98
N SER A 158 12.03 1.27 -1.97
CA SER A 158 10.68 0.84 -1.57
C SER A 158 10.64 0.21 -0.17
N ILE A 159 11.77 0.11 0.53
CA ILE A 159 11.85 -0.46 1.87
C ILE A 159 11.27 0.55 2.88
N PHE A 160 10.15 0.17 3.51
CA PHE A 160 9.48 1.02 4.48
C PHE A 160 10.19 0.97 5.84
N ASP A 161 10.55 2.12 6.39
CA ASP A 161 11.15 2.25 7.72
C ASP A 161 10.14 2.86 8.70
N TRP A 162 9.67 2.04 9.63
CA TRP A 162 8.78 2.49 10.72
C TRP A 162 9.42 3.51 11.66
N ASN A 163 10.75 3.54 11.78
CA ASN A 163 11.43 4.50 12.65
C ASN A 163 11.19 5.94 12.21
N ILE A 164 11.02 6.19 10.91
CA ILE A 164 10.64 7.51 10.38
C ILE A 164 9.35 8.00 11.03
N LEU A 165 8.36 7.12 11.18
CA LEU A 165 7.08 7.51 11.80
C LEU A 165 7.14 7.56 13.33
N ARG A 166 7.95 6.71 13.96
CA ARG A 166 8.11 6.70 15.43
C ARG A 166 8.86 7.91 15.97
N GLN A 167 9.73 8.51 15.18
CA GLN A 167 10.58 9.65 15.57
C GLN A 167 9.89 11.01 15.38
N GLN A 168 8.70 11.06 14.81
CA GLN A 168 7.98 12.30 14.58
C GLN A 168 6.69 12.38 15.41
N LEU A 169 6.30 13.58 15.83
CA LEU A 169 5.10 13.84 16.61
C LEU A 169 4.09 14.74 15.88
N GLN A 170 4.47 15.23 14.69
CA GLN A 170 3.67 16.22 13.98
C GLN A 170 2.43 15.64 13.27
N TYR A 171 2.51 14.38 12.83
CA TYR A 171 1.47 13.71 12.06
C TYR A 171 0.92 12.52 12.85
N PRO A 172 -0.41 12.35 12.95
CA PRO A 172 -0.98 11.17 13.60
C PRO A 172 -0.57 9.91 12.84
N VAL A 173 -0.27 8.87 13.58
CA VAL A 173 0.09 7.56 13.04
C VAL A 173 -0.93 6.54 13.55
N LEU A 174 -1.79 6.10 12.65
CA LEU A 174 -2.62 4.92 12.84
C LEU A 174 -2.10 3.80 11.95
N GLN A 175 -2.60 2.61 12.19
CA GLN A 175 -2.33 1.45 11.37
C GLN A 175 -3.66 0.86 10.91
N GLN A 176 -3.79 0.54 9.63
CA GLN A 176 -4.76 -0.43 9.19
C GLN A 176 -4.14 -1.79 9.37
N HIS A 177 -4.59 -2.50 10.37
CA HIS A 177 -4.07 -3.83 10.65
C HIS A 177 -5.20 -4.85 10.67
N PHE A 178 -4.87 -6.06 10.28
CA PHE A 178 -5.87 -7.08 10.04
C PHE A 178 -5.31 -8.49 10.22
N LEU A 179 -6.22 -9.42 10.43
CA LEU A 179 -6.03 -10.85 10.27
C LEU A 179 -7.18 -11.41 9.46
N GLY A 180 -6.86 -12.18 8.42
CA GLY A 180 -7.80 -12.81 7.51
C GLY A 180 -7.67 -14.31 7.50
N TRP A 181 -8.80 -15.01 7.45
CA TRP A 181 -8.90 -16.44 7.30
C TRP A 181 -9.47 -16.79 5.93
N TYR A 182 -8.73 -17.54 5.15
CA TYR A 182 -9.26 -18.24 3.98
C TYR A 182 -9.92 -19.51 4.50
N ILE A 183 -11.24 -19.60 4.34
CA ILE A 183 -12.02 -20.73 4.84
C ILE A 183 -12.76 -21.44 3.72
N LYS A 184 -13.02 -22.73 3.93
CA LYS A 184 -13.83 -23.57 3.08
C LYS A 184 -14.94 -24.23 3.91
N THR A 185 -16.19 -24.09 3.47
CA THR A 185 -17.35 -24.69 4.13
C THR A 185 -17.82 -25.94 3.38
N PRO A 186 -18.38 -26.95 4.07
CA PRO A 186 -18.87 -28.17 3.42
C PRO A 186 -20.14 -27.92 2.58
N THR A 187 -20.87 -26.85 2.87
CA THR A 187 -22.11 -26.48 2.17
C THR A 187 -22.06 -25.03 1.66
N PRO A 188 -22.82 -24.69 0.61
CA PRO A 188 -22.91 -23.33 0.09
C PRO A 188 -23.49 -22.34 1.11
N VAL A 189 -22.71 -21.33 1.51
CA VAL A 189 -23.10 -20.30 2.47
C VAL A 189 -22.81 -18.87 2.00
N PHE A 190 -21.96 -18.71 0.95
CA PHE A 190 -21.54 -17.41 0.47
C PHE A 190 -22.29 -16.98 -0.80
N ASP A 191 -22.60 -15.69 -0.87
CA ASP A 191 -23.12 -15.05 -2.08
C ASP A 191 -21.96 -14.54 -2.93
N VAL A 192 -21.64 -15.28 -3.99
CA VAL A 192 -20.51 -14.98 -4.89
C VAL A 192 -20.67 -13.69 -5.72
N GLN A 193 -21.88 -13.12 -5.77
CA GLN A 193 -22.15 -11.94 -6.59
C GLN A 193 -21.74 -10.64 -5.92
N LYS A 194 -21.46 -10.64 -4.60
CA LYS A 194 -21.13 -9.45 -3.85
C LYS A 194 -20.04 -9.71 -2.81
N ALA A 195 -19.10 -8.77 -2.70
CA ALA A 195 -18.18 -8.72 -1.58
C ALA A 195 -18.79 -7.90 -0.43
N VAL A 196 -18.56 -8.32 0.82
CA VAL A 196 -18.80 -7.43 1.98
C VAL A 196 -17.59 -6.53 2.12
N PHE A 197 -17.74 -5.27 1.67
CA PHE A 197 -16.66 -4.30 1.59
C PHE A 197 -16.28 -3.74 2.96
N MET A 198 -17.26 -3.50 3.83
CA MET A 198 -17.06 -3.09 5.22
C MET A 198 -18.33 -3.46 6.01
N ASP A 199 -18.20 -4.31 7.01
CA ASP A 199 -19.28 -4.62 7.96
C ASP A 199 -18.89 -4.13 9.35
N PHE A 200 -19.41 -2.95 9.73
CA PHE A 200 -19.22 -2.32 11.03
C PHE A 200 -20.22 -2.80 12.11
N THR A 201 -21.00 -3.85 11.85
CA THR A 201 -21.93 -4.38 12.88
C THR A 201 -21.19 -5.09 14.01
N VAL A 202 -19.93 -5.44 13.82
CA VAL A 202 -19.06 -6.00 14.86
C VAL A 202 -18.83 -5.03 16.02
N PRO A 203 -18.54 -5.53 17.24
CA PRO A 203 -18.24 -4.68 18.40
C PRO A 203 -17.10 -3.71 18.14
N GLN A 204 -17.36 -2.41 18.26
CA GLN A 204 -16.39 -1.37 17.89
C GLN A 204 -15.31 -1.11 18.97
N LYS A 205 -15.54 -1.45 20.23
CA LYS A 205 -14.60 -1.34 21.37
C LYS A 205 -13.82 -0.01 21.39
N GLN A 206 -14.52 1.10 21.10
CA GLN A 206 -13.96 2.47 21.00
C GLN A 206 -12.97 2.70 19.85
N GLU A 207 -12.89 1.80 18.87
CA GLU A 207 -12.04 1.90 17.69
C GLU A 207 -12.85 1.66 16.42
N THR A 208 -12.27 1.95 15.27
CA THR A 208 -12.85 1.64 13.95
C THR A 208 -12.56 0.20 13.61
N ARG A 209 -13.57 -0.68 13.70
CA ARG A 209 -13.44 -2.12 13.50
C ARG A 209 -14.48 -2.64 12.53
N PHE A 210 -14.11 -3.48 11.59
CA PHE A 210 -15.03 -4.02 10.60
C PHE A 210 -14.56 -5.36 10.03
N MET A 211 -15.50 -6.08 9.41
CA MET A 211 -15.20 -7.29 8.66
C MET A 211 -15.23 -7.03 7.16
N TYR A 212 -14.29 -7.65 6.46
CA TYR A 212 -14.41 -7.96 5.03
C TYR A 212 -14.88 -9.40 4.87
N VAL A 213 -15.73 -9.65 3.86
CA VAL A 213 -16.00 -11.00 3.37
C VAL A 213 -15.88 -10.99 1.86
N LEU A 214 -14.90 -11.73 1.36
CA LEU A 214 -14.59 -11.82 -0.07
C LEU A 214 -14.83 -13.26 -0.55
N PRO A 215 -16.03 -13.57 -1.05
CA PRO A 215 -16.39 -14.92 -1.50
C PRO A 215 -15.76 -15.22 -2.86
N PHE A 216 -15.07 -16.37 -2.97
CA PHE A 216 -14.50 -16.86 -4.22
C PHE A 216 -15.44 -17.82 -4.92
N THR A 217 -16.03 -18.72 -4.12
CA THR A 217 -17.07 -19.67 -4.52
C THR A 217 -18.21 -19.60 -3.51
N LYS A 218 -19.23 -20.42 -3.70
CA LYS A 218 -20.31 -20.55 -2.71
C LYS A 218 -19.87 -21.17 -1.39
N THR A 219 -18.67 -21.79 -1.38
CA THR A 219 -18.10 -22.49 -0.22
C THR A 219 -16.78 -21.89 0.26
N ASP A 220 -16.10 -21.07 -0.53
CA ASP A 220 -14.76 -20.56 -0.21
C ASP A 220 -14.79 -19.04 -0.13
N ALA A 221 -14.22 -18.48 0.94
CA ALA A 221 -14.13 -17.04 1.14
C ALA A 221 -12.92 -16.65 2.00
N LEU A 222 -12.49 -15.40 1.85
CA LEU A 222 -11.66 -14.70 2.84
C LEU A 222 -12.57 -13.98 3.81
N ILE A 223 -12.37 -14.21 5.10
CA ILE A 223 -13.01 -13.48 6.20
C ILE A 223 -11.93 -12.72 6.95
N GLU A 224 -11.96 -11.41 6.88
CA GLU A 224 -10.89 -10.58 7.44
C GLU A 224 -11.43 -9.58 8.46
N TYR A 225 -10.87 -9.62 9.67
CA TYR A 225 -11.12 -8.63 10.70
C TYR A 225 -10.08 -7.52 10.62
N THR A 226 -10.54 -6.32 10.33
CA THR A 226 -9.70 -5.14 10.09
C THR A 226 -10.00 -4.03 11.10
N LEU A 227 -8.95 -3.35 11.53
CA LEU A 227 -9.01 -2.23 12.46
C LEU A 227 -8.18 -1.05 11.96
N PHE A 228 -8.59 0.16 12.38
CA PHE A 228 -7.78 1.36 12.32
C PHE A 228 -7.43 1.77 13.75
N SER A 229 -6.22 1.51 14.21
CA SER A 229 -5.79 1.87 15.56
C SER A 229 -4.29 2.16 15.64
N GLU A 230 -3.84 2.69 16.77
CA GLU A 230 -2.42 2.97 17.00
C GLU A 230 -1.64 1.70 17.31
N LYS A 231 -2.28 0.74 17.97
CA LYS A 231 -1.66 -0.50 18.47
C LYS A 231 -2.25 -1.71 17.78
N LEU A 232 -1.42 -2.69 17.52
CA LEU A 232 -1.86 -4.01 17.08
C LEU A 232 -2.56 -4.73 18.23
N LEU A 233 -3.48 -5.62 17.90
CA LEU A 233 -4.10 -6.54 18.87
C LEU A 233 -3.24 -7.80 19.03
N ASP A 234 -3.49 -8.53 20.10
CA ASP A 234 -3.01 -9.91 20.22
C ASP A 234 -3.72 -10.79 19.17
N LYS A 235 -2.98 -11.74 18.59
CA LYS A 235 -3.52 -12.62 17.54
C LYS A 235 -4.84 -13.27 17.93
N SER A 236 -4.96 -13.72 19.18
CA SER A 236 -6.18 -14.35 19.72
C SER A 236 -7.41 -13.44 19.67
N GLU A 237 -7.25 -12.11 19.76
CA GLU A 237 -8.38 -11.17 19.70
C GLU A 237 -8.94 -11.07 18.28
N TYR A 238 -8.07 -11.03 17.24
CA TYR A 238 -8.52 -11.09 15.85
C TYR A 238 -9.25 -12.40 15.57
N GLU A 239 -8.66 -13.51 15.96
CA GLU A 239 -9.23 -14.84 15.73
C GLU A 239 -10.57 -15.03 16.45
N SER A 240 -10.71 -14.50 17.68
CA SER A 240 -11.98 -14.52 18.40
C SER A 240 -13.05 -13.73 17.65
N ALA A 241 -12.71 -12.52 17.18
CA ALA A 241 -13.65 -11.69 16.44
C ALA A 241 -14.14 -12.36 15.14
N ILE A 242 -13.24 -13.06 14.42
CA ILE A 242 -13.63 -13.82 13.23
C ILE A 242 -14.55 -14.98 13.59
N ARG A 243 -14.21 -15.77 14.64
CA ARG A 243 -15.07 -16.88 15.10
C ARG A 243 -16.48 -16.40 15.53
N ASP A 244 -16.54 -15.31 16.28
CA ASP A 244 -17.81 -14.72 16.73
C ASP A 244 -18.64 -14.26 15.53
N TYR A 245 -18.01 -13.59 14.54
CA TYR A 245 -18.68 -13.18 13.31
C TYR A 245 -19.20 -14.35 12.50
N LEU A 246 -18.41 -15.42 12.30
CA LEU A 246 -18.84 -16.63 11.60
C LEU A 246 -20.02 -17.30 12.32
N LYS A 247 -19.97 -17.38 13.65
CA LYS A 247 -21.07 -17.92 14.48
C LYS A 247 -22.35 -17.09 14.32
N GLU A 248 -22.27 -15.77 14.32
CA GLU A 248 -23.44 -14.88 14.09
C GLU A 248 -24.04 -15.11 12.68
N LYS A 249 -23.24 -15.49 11.70
CA LYS A 249 -23.71 -15.82 10.34
C LYS A 249 -24.16 -17.30 10.21
N ASN A 250 -24.20 -18.06 11.31
CA ASN A 250 -24.50 -19.49 11.34
C ASN A 250 -23.52 -20.36 10.53
N ILE A 251 -22.28 -19.92 10.39
CA ILE A 251 -21.18 -20.65 9.75
C ILE A 251 -20.34 -21.28 10.85
N ASN A 252 -20.70 -22.52 11.25
CA ASN A 252 -20.07 -23.20 12.38
C ASN A 252 -19.12 -24.32 11.95
N ASP A 253 -19.26 -24.81 10.71
CA ASP A 253 -18.42 -25.88 10.15
C ASP A 253 -17.63 -25.32 8.96
N TYR A 254 -16.32 -25.26 9.12
CA TYR A 254 -15.38 -24.77 8.11
C TYR A 254 -13.98 -25.30 8.35
N GLU A 255 -13.25 -25.45 7.27
CA GLU A 255 -11.81 -25.71 7.25
C GLU A 255 -11.06 -24.38 7.12
N LEU A 256 -10.04 -24.16 7.96
CA LEU A 256 -9.11 -23.05 7.82
C LEU A 256 -8.00 -23.42 6.84
N VAL A 257 -8.01 -22.85 5.64
CA VAL A 257 -7.09 -23.18 4.55
C VAL A 257 -5.80 -22.38 4.64
N GLU A 258 -5.92 -21.06 4.89
CA GLU A 258 -4.78 -20.13 4.94
C GLU A 258 -5.08 -18.98 5.89
N VAL A 259 -4.04 -18.41 6.49
CA VAL A 259 -4.12 -17.20 7.33
C VAL A 259 -3.25 -16.12 6.72
N GLU A 260 -3.80 -14.92 6.53
CA GLU A 260 -3.00 -13.74 6.22
C GLU A 260 -3.09 -12.72 7.37
N GLN A 261 -2.04 -11.95 7.55
CA GLN A 261 -1.98 -10.90 8.55
C GLN A 261 -1.13 -9.75 8.02
N GLY A 262 -1.55 -8.52 8.30
CA GLY A 262 -0.84 -7.35 7.85
C GLY A 262 -1.06 -6.12 8.70
N SER A 263 -0.18 -5.15 8.49
CA SER A 263 -0.29 -3.81 9.05
C SER A 263 0.18 -2.79 8.01
N ILE A 264 -0.66 -1.83 7.71
CA ILE A 264 -0.43 -0.78 6.72
C ILE A 264 -0.37 0.57 7.47
N PRO A 265 0.69 1.37 7.31
CA PRO A 265 0.77 2.67 7.95
C PRO A 265 -0.29 3.62 7.39
N MET A 266 -1.09 4.21 8.27
CA MET A 266 -2.04 5.27 7.97
C MET A 266 -1.48 6.58 8.53
N CYS A 267 -0.73 7.30 7.70
CA CYS A 267 -0.06 8.53 8.11
C CYS A 267 0.17 9.45 6.91
N SER A 268 -0.19 10.72 7.05
CA SER A 268 0.09 11.76 6.05
C SER A 268 1.48 12.39 6.25
N TYR A 269 2.46 11.62 6.74
CA TYR A 269 3.83 12.08 6.81
C TYR A 269 4.36 12.38 5.40
N PRO A 270 5.04 13.49 5.18
CA PRO A 270 5.55 13.86 3.86
C PRO A 270 6.84 13.11 3.51
N PHE A 271 6.75 11.81 3.22
CA PHE A 271 7.88 10.93 2.91
C PHE A 271 8.81 11.47 1.82
N TRP A 272 8.29 12.25 0.88
CA TRP A 272 9.10 12.89 -0.18
C TRP A 272 10.17 13.87 0.36
N LYS A 273 10.11 14.26 1.63
CA LYS A 273 11.17 15.08 2.26
C LYS A 273 12.50 14.33 2.39
N HIS A 274 12.47 13.01 2.34
CA HIS A 274 13.66 12.17 2.36
C HIS A 274 14.28 11.98 0.96
N ASN A 275 13.59 12.41 -0.10
CA ASN A 275 14.15 12.37 -1.43
C ASN A 275 15.31 13.35 -1.56
N THR A 276 16.36 12.91 -2.23
CA THR A 276 17.49 13.75 -2.63
C THR A 276 17.49 13.93 -4.16
N LYS A 277 18.58 14.43 -4.71
CA LYS A 277 18.75 14.49 -6.16
C LYS A 277 18.77 13.09 -6.79
N ASN A 278 19.42 12.13 -6.11
CA ASN A 278 19.70 10.81 -6.66
C ASN A 278 18.99 9.67 -5.91
N VAL A 279 18.32 9.94 -4.78
CA VAL A 279 17.58 8.92 -3.99
C VAL A 279 16.11 9.28 -3.97
N HIS A 280 15.25 8.35 -4.39
CA HIS A 280 13.81 8.51 -4.43
C HIS A 280 13.10 7.36 -3.73
N PHE A 281 12.24 7.70 -2.77
CA PHE A 281 11.40 6.73 -2.08
C PHE A 281 10.14 6.46 -2.90
N ILE A 282 9.80 5.18 -3.08
CA ILE A 282 8.64 4.70 -3.85
C ILE A 282 7.76 3.78 -3.02
N GLY A 283 6.57 3.46 -3.51
CA GLY A 283 5.65 2.60 -2.76
C GLY A 283 5.26 3.20 -1.41
N SER A 284 5.06 2.36 -0.41
CA SER A 284 4.73 2.82 0.96
C SER A 284 5.83 3.69 1.54
N ALA A 285 7.10 3.41 1.27
CA ALA A 285 8.23 4.24 1.70
C ALA A 285 8.21 5.63 1.07
N GLY A 286 7.64 5.79 -0.13
CA GLY A 286 7.44 7.07 -0.81
C GLY A 286 6.10 7.74 -0.53
N GLY A 287 5.30 7.21 0.42
CA GLY A 287 3.97 7.74 0.73
C GLY A 287 2.96 7.51 -0.40
N TRP A 288 3.05 6.40 -1.13
CA TRP A 288 2.10 6.06 -2.19
C TRP A 288 0.85 5.35 -1.67
N THR A 289 0.89 4.85 -0.44
CA THR A 289 -0.29 4.36 0.27
C THR A 289 -1.24 5.52 0.56
N LYS A 290 -2.52 5.35 0.27
CA LYS A 290 -3.56 6.32 0.64
C LYS A 290 -3.65 6.39 2.16
N ALA A 291 -3.26 7.51 2.74
CA ALA A 291 -3.06 7.63 4.18
C ALA A 291 -4.35 7.39 5.00
N SER A 292 -5.51 7.76 4.46
CA SER A 292 -6.81 7.61 5.12
C SER A 292 -7.45 6.21 5.03
N THR A 293 -6.96 5.34 4.13
CA THR A 293 -7.64 4.07 3.81
C THR A 293 -6.72 2.88 3.57
N GLY A 294 -5.40 3.07 3.53
CA GLY A 294 -4.43 1.99 3.29
C GLY A 294 -4.35 1.49 1.83
N PHE A 295 -5.23 1.92 0.92
CA PHE A 295 -5.18 1.48 -0.48
C PHE A 295 -3.87 1.88 -1.14
N THR A 296 -3.16 0.89 -1.70
CA THR A 296 -1.79 1.07 -2.18
C THR A 296 -1.61 0.64 -3.63
N PHE A 297 -2.17 -0.50 -4.06
CA PHE A 297 -1.87 -1.12 -5.33
C PHE A 297 -2.17 -0.23 -6.54
N LYS A 298 -3.35 0.36 -6.61
CA LYS A 298 -3.75 1.26 -7.69
C LYS A 298 -2.88 2.52 -7.76
N ASN A 299 -2.46 3.03 -6.59
CA ASN A 299 -1.53 4.15 -6.52
C ASN A 299 -0.13 3.77 -7.01
N ILE A 300 0.35 2.57 -6.70
CA ILE A 300 1.62 2.04 -7.25
C ILE A 300 1.52 2.01 -8.77
N ASN A 301 0.43 1.44 -9.32
CA ASN A 301 0.22 1.36 -10.77
C ASN A 301 0.30 2.74 -11.43
N ARG A 302 -0.49 3.68 -10.95
CA ARG A 302 -0.54 5.06 -11.49
C ARG A 302 0.78 5.81 -11.33
N LYS A 303 1.42 5.69 -10.16
CA LYS A 303 2.65 6.45 -9.86
C LYS A 303 3.88 5.87 -10.53
N THR A 304 3.95 4.57 -10.77
CA THR A 304 5.06 3.98 -11.55
C THR A 304 4.99 4.38 -13.03
N ILE A 305 3.80 4.44 -13.63
CA ILE A 305 3.61 4.99 -14.97
C ILE A 305 4.12 6.43 -15.02
N ALA A 306 3.57 7.28 -14.14
CA ALA A 306 3.94 8.70 -14.10
C ALA A 306 5.43 8.93 -13.82
N LEU A 307 6.07 8.07 -13.01
CA LEU A 307 7.50 8.16 -12.70
C LEU A 307 8.34 7.83 -13.94
N VAL A 308 7.99 6.78 -14.68
CA VAL A 308 8.72 6.42 -15.92
C VAL A 308 8.54 7.49 -16.99
N ASP A 309 7.33 8.04 -17.15
CA ASP A 309 7.09 9.18 -18.06
C ASP A 309 7.93 10.40 -17.66
N HIS A 310 8.05 10.66 -16.35
CA HIS A 310 8.85 11.76 -15.81
C HIS A 310 10.34 11.58 -16.11
N ILE A 311 10.87 10.36 -15.94
CA ILE A 311 12.25 9.98 -16.25
C ILE A 311 12.49 10.07 -17.77
N SER A 312 11.61 9.52 -18.59
CA SER A 312 11.70 9.53 -20.06
C SER A 312 11.69 10.95 -20.63
N ALA A 313 11.03 11.87 -19.94
CA ALA A 313 11.02 13.29 -20.30
C ALA A 313 12.24 14.08 -19.75
N ASN A 314 13.25 13.39 -19.17
CA ASN A 314 14.43 14.00 -18.54
C ASN A 314 14.10 15.08 -17.49
N LYS A 315 12.97 14.94 -16.80
CA LYS A 315 12.57 15.90 -15.76
C LYS A 315 13.29 15.61 -14.45
N PRO A 316 13.70 16.64 -13.68
CA PRO A 316 14.34 16.42 -12.38
C PRO A 316 13.43 15.68 -11.42
N LEU A 317 13.89 14.55 -10.89
CA LEU A 317 13.08 13.69 -10.00
C LEU A 317 12.62 14.42 -8.72
N SER A 318 13.34 15.44 -8.26
CA SER A 318 12.91 16.31 -7.16
C SER A 318 11.57 17.04 -7.40
N ARG A 319 11.11 17.08 -8.64
CA ARG A 319 9.81 17.65 -9.02
C ARG A 319 8.68 16.64 -9.14
N PHE A 320 8.98 15.34 -8.99
CA PHE A 320 7.99 14.27 -9.16
C PHE A 320 6.97 14.23 -8.01
N ALA A 321 7.43 14.24 -6.78
CA ALA A 321 6.56 14.16 -5.61
C ALA A 321 6.11 15.57 -5.16
N LYS A 322 4.80 15.81 -5.15
CA LYS A 322 4.22 17.10 -4.70
C LYS A 322 3.04 16.86 -3.78
N LYS A 323 2.92 17.75 -2.80
CA LYS A 323 1.75 17.88 -1.96
C LYS A 323 0.57 18.36 -2.80
N ASN A 324 -0.58 17.68 -2.67
CA ASN A 324 -1.84 18.05 -3.31
C ASN A 324 -2.94 18.27 -2.25
N ARG A 325 -4.15 18.67 -2.68
CA ARG A 325 -5.27 18.89 -1.76
C ARG A 325 -5.75 17.62 -1.06
N PHE A 326 -5.64 16.44 -1.71
CA PHE A 326 -6.04 15.16 -1.12
C PHE A 326 -5.15 14.75 0.04
N TRP A 327 -3.87 15.11 -0.01
CA TRP A 327 -2.97 14.95 1.12
C TRP A 327 -3.48 15.70 2.37
N TRP A 328 -4.03 16.91 2.19
CA TRP A 328 -4.65 17.66 3.28
C TRP A 328 -5.93 17.01 3.79
N TYR A 329 -6.75 16.46 2.90
CA TYR A 329 -7.99 15.75 3.29
C TYR A 329 -7.67 14.51 4.12
N ASP A 330 -6.69 13.73 3.69
CA ASP A 330 -6.21 12.58 4.45
C ASP A 330 -5.65 12.97 5.81
N LEU A 331 -4.86 14.04 5.88
CA LEU A 331 -4.31 14.54 7.15
C LEU A 331 -5.43 14.94 8.12
N LEU A 332 -6.42 15.70 7.67
CA LEU A 332 -7.54 16.11 8.51
C LEU A 332 -8.40 14.92 8.94
N PHE A 333 -8.61 13.95 8.05
CA PHE A 333 -9.33 12.73 8.39
C PHE A 333 -8.60 11.94 9.48
N LEU A 334 -7.29 11.78 9.36
CA LEU A 334 -6.46 11.09 10.36
C LEU A 334 -6.40 11.88 11.69
N ASP A 335 -6.38 13.21 11.66
CA ASP A 335 -6.46 14.04 12.86
C ASP A 335 -7.78 13.84 13.63
N VAL A 336 -8.88 13.69 12.90
CA VAL A 336 -10.19 13.39 13.51
C VAL A 336 -10.18 11.94 14.02
N LEU A 337 -9.77 11.00 13.19
CA LEU A 337 -9.85 9.58 13.51
C LEU A 337 -8.93 9.21 14.69
N SER A 338 -7.72 9.75 14.78
CA SER A 338 -6.79 9.48 15.89
C SER A 338 -7.33 9.96 17.24
N LYS A 339 -8.14 11.03 17.27
CA LYS A 339 -8.73 11.59 18.50
C LYS A 339 -10.11 11.07 18.81
N HIS A 340 -10.84 10.62 17.81
CA HIS A 340 -12.23 10.21 17.87
C HIS A 340 -12.44 8.87 17.14
N ASN A 341 -11.59 7.88 17.42
CA ASN A 341 -11.59 6.61 16.70
C ASN A 341 -12.93 5.85 16.83
N HIS A 342 -13.61 5.98 17.97
CA HIS A 342 -14.95 5.45 18.19
C HIS A 342 -16.01 5.95 17.19
N MET A 343 -15.74 7.05 16.49
CA MET A 343 -16.63 7.60 15.46
C MET A 343 -16.41 7.00 14.07
N GLY A 344 -15.40 6.14 13.87
CA GLY A 344 -15.02 5.66 12.54
C GLY A 344 -16.19 5.03 11.79
N ALA A 345 -16.94 4.12 12.42
CA ALA A 345 -18.13 3.51 11.81
C ALA A 345 -19.16 4.57 11.38
N GLN A 346 -19.36 5.63 12.16
CA GLN A 346 -20.27 6.73 11.83
C GLN A 346 -19.75 7.57 10.66
N LEU A 347 -18.42 7.84 10.61
CA LEU A 347 -17.82 8.60 9.52
C LEU A 347 -18.00 7.86 8.19
N PHE A 348 -17.67 6.57 8.15
CA PHE A 348 -17.87 5.75 6.95
C PHE A 348 -19.35 5.59 6.59
N SER A 349 -20.24 5.41 7.57
CA SER A 349 -21.69 5.39 7.34
C SER A 349 -22.19 6.69 6.73
N GLY A 350 -21.70 7.83 7.19
CA GLY A 350 -22.02 9.13 6.60
C GLY A 350 -21.57 9.22 5.13
N MET A 351 -20.36 8.77 4.84
CA MET A 351 -19.80 8.78 3.48
C MET A 351 -20.59 7.87 2.52
N PHE A 352 -20.80 6.59 2.90
CA PHE A 352 -21.49 5.60 2.04
C PHE A 352 -23.00 5.80 1.99
N GLY A 353 -23.61 6.36 3.03
CA GLY A 353 -25.05 6.63 3.08
C GLY A 353 -25.48 7.83 2.24
N LYS A 354 -24.65 8.88 2.16
CA LYS A 354 -25.00 10.16 1.53
C LYS A 354 -24.39 10.39 0.16
N ASN A 355 -23.52 9.51 -0.33
CA ASN A 355 -22.85 9.69 -1.61
C ASN A 355 -23.05 8.49 -2.52
N SER A 356 -22.99 8.75 -3.83
CA SER A 356 -22.95 7.67 -4.83
C SER A 356 -21.59 6.96 -4.81
N PRO A 357 -21.55 5.64 -5.11
CA PRO A 357 -20.28 4.87 -5.19
C PRO A 357 -19.25 5.53 -6.11
N LYS A 358 -19.66 5.95 -7.30
CA LYS A 358 -18.80 6.63 -8.28
C LYS A 358 -18.14 7.88 -7.71
N ARG A 359 -18.87 8.66 -6.87
CA ARG A 359 -18.30 9.85 -6.20
C ARG A 359 -17.28 9.45 -5.16
N ILE A 360 -17.59 8.44 -4.34
CA ILE A 360 -16.71 7.94 -3.27
C ILE A 360 -15.41 7.45 -3.89
N PHE A 361 -15.48 6.56 -4.88
CA PHE A 361 -14.29 5.97 -5.48
C PHE A 361 -13.44 7.00 -6.22
N ARG A 362 -14.04 7.94 -6.95
CA ARG A 362 -13.28 9.06 -7.55
C ARG A 362 -12.58 9.93 -6.52
N PHE A 363 -13.21 10.14 -5.36
CA PHE A 363 -12.59 10.88 -4.26
C PHE A 363 -11.40 10.10 -3.67
N LEU A 364 -11.58 8.81 -3.41
CA LEU A 364 -10.52 7.94 -2.88
C LEU A 364 -9.37 7.76 -3.87
N ASP A 365 -9.64 7.79 -5.18
CA ASP A 365 -8.64 7.76 -6.26
C ASP A 365 -7.96 9.11 -6.52
N GLU A 366 -8.32 10.17 -5.78
CA GLU A 366 -7.81 11.54 -5.98
C GLU A 366 -8.15 12.12 -7.37
N GLN A 367 -9.28 11.70 -7.95
CA GLN A 367 -9.77 12.10 -9.29
C GLN A 367 -11.10 12.88 -9.24
N SER A 368 -11.57 13.24 -8.04
CA SER A 368 -12.80 14.01 -7.89
C SER A 368 -12.58 15.49 -8.22
N HIS A 369 -13.67 16.14 -8.64
CA HIS A 369 -13.72 17.58 -8.80
C HIS A 369 -14.12 18.26 -7.50
N PHE A 370 -13.74 19.51 -7.30
CA PHE A 370 -13.94 20.27 -6.08
C PHE A 370 -15.40 20.21 -5.55
N PHE A 371 -16.41 20.34 -6.41
CA PHE A 371 -17.82 20.22 -5.98
C PHE A 371 -18.17 18.83 -5.45
N GLN A 372 -17.58 17.77 -6.00
CA GLN A 372 -17.76 16.42 -5.50
C GLN A 372 -17.12 16.25 -4.12
N GLU A 373 -15.98 16.88 -3.91
CA GLU A 373 -15.24 16.88 -2.65
C GLU A 373 -16.04 17.58 -1.54
N ILE A 374 -16.68 18.73 -1.84
CA ILE A 374 -17.58 19.42 -0.91
C ILE A 374 -18.73 18.50 -0.49
N LEU A 375 -19.34 17.75 -1.42
CA LEU A 375 -20.42 16.84 -1.10
C LEU A 375 -19.96 15.69 -0.19
N ILE A 376 -18.75 15.16 -0.42
CA ILE A 376 -18.13 14.18 0.48
C ILE A 376 -17.90 14.80 1.87
N MET A 377 -17.31 15.99 1.95
CA MET A 377 -17.03 16.68 3.22
C MET A 377 -18.33 16.95 4.02
N ARG A 378 -19.42 17.30 3.36
CA ARG A 378 -20.73 17.49 4.02
C ARG A 378 -21.33 16.20 4.57
N SER A 379 -20.81 15.05 4.21
CA SER A 379 -21.25 13.77 4.79
C SER A 379 -20.63 13.48 6.16
N PHE A 380 -19.61 14.23 6.55
CA PHE A 380 -18.93 14.13 7.83
C PHE A 380 -19.42 15.19 8.84
N PRO A 381 -19.17 15.01 10.15
CA PRO A 381 -19.42 16.02 11.17
C PRO A 381 -18.54 17.26 10.94
N THR A 382 -19.04 18.22 10.19
CA THR A 382 -18.28 19.38 9.66
C THR A 382 -17.53 20.15 10.76
N LEU A 383 -18.16 20.31 11.94
CA LEU A 383 -17.54 21.07 13.04
C LEU A 383 -16.22 20.45 13.55
N LEU A 384 -16.14 19.11 13.61
CA LEU A 384 -14.91 18.42 14.01
C LEU A 384 -13.77 18.68 13.01
N PHE A 385 -14.07 18.58 11.72
CA PHE A 385 -13.07 18.81 10.66
C PHE A 385 -12.62 20.26 10.59
N VAL A 386 -13.55 21.20 10.71
CA VAL A 386 -13.23 22.65 10.77
C VAL A 386 -12.34 22.96 11.98
N LYS A 387 -12.63 22.41 13.15
CA LYS A 387 -11.81 22.57 14.34
C LYS A 387 -10.37 22.04 14.13
N GLN A 388 -10.23 20.85 13.52
CA GLN A 388 -8.89 20.31 13.22
C GLN A 388 -8.15 21.12 12.15
N PHE A 389 -8.85 21.61 11.12
CA PHE A 389 -8.29 22.50 10.12
C PHE A 389 -7.69 23.77 10.75
N PHE A 390 -8.44 24.46 11.59
CA PHE A 390 -7.92 25.65 12.29
C PHE A 390 -6.78 25.33 13.25
N LYS A 391 -6.81 24.18 13.94
CA LYS A 391 -5.67 23.75 14.74
C LYS A 391 -4.41 23.53 13.91
N ARG A 392 -4.53 23.00 12.69
CA ARG A 392 -3.40 22.84 11.78
C ARG A 392 -2.87 24.14 11.21
N LEU A 393 -3.73 25.17 11.05
CA LEU A 393 -3.32 26.48 10.54
C LEU A 393 -2.68 27.35 11.61
N PHE A 394 -3.21 27.35 12.83
CA PHE A 394 -2.86 28.31 13.88
C PHE A 394 -2.29 27.65 15.13
N GLY A 395 -2.34 26.33 15.23
CA GLY A 395 -1.85 25.62 16.40
C GLY A 395 -0.34 25.46 16.37
N THR A 396 0.31 25.81 17.46
CA THR A 396 1.64 25.29 17.79
C THR A 396 1.52 23.78 17.92
N HIS A 397 2.28 23.06 17.13
CA HIS A 397 2.35 21.60 17.19
C HIS A 397 3.06 21.21 18.50
N HIS A 398 2.29 20.89 19.55
CA HIS A 398 2.75 20.19 20.73
C HIS A 398 2.22 18.75 20.69
#